data_96ccaa75ac196e95c314ded19a292a9e
#
_entry.id   96ccaa75ac196e95c314ded19a292a9e
#
_cell.length_a   1.000
_cell.length_b   1.000
_cell.length_c   1.000
_cell.angle_alpha   90.00
_cell.angle_beta   90.00
_cell.angle_gamma   90.00
#
_symmetry.space_group_name_H-M   'P 1'
#
loop_
_entity.id
_entity.type
_entity.pdbx_description
1 polymer ?
#
loop_
_entity_poly.entity_id
_entity_poly.type
_entity_poly.pdbx_seq_one_letter_code
_entity_poly.pdbx_strand_id
1 'polypeptide(L)'
;MFFRFIILLLSFNLASQEYEITSKNIEIDTELNTINYEHNVVFKSDDIFFTADKLKLNQENESFIAYGLPIKIKFYDGIEFIEGEAEKIEIDSEVLKLSKNVSIIKAGNKINSENMIIKLSNDKS
;
A
#
# COMPACT_ATOMS: atom_id res chain seq x y z
N MET A 1 18.00 -2.25 -13.65
CA MET A 1 17.90 -1.88 -14.03
C MET A 1 16.92 -1.17 -14.54
N PHE A 2 16.38 -1.04 -15.22
CA PHE A 2 15.52 -0.30 -15.66
C PHE A 2 14.24 -0.73 -15.45
N PHE A 3 14.00 -1.65 -14.74
CA PHE A 3 12.79 -2.04 -14.55
C PHE A 3 12.04 -0.98 -13.97
N ARG A 4 12.59 -0.19 -13.24
CA ARG A 4 11.95 0.78 -12.65
C ARG A 4 11.17 1.52 -13.55
N PHE A 5 11.59 1.73 -14.67
CA PHE A 5 10.86 2.48 -15.48
C PHE A 5 9.66 1.87 -15.83
N ILE A 6 9.57 0.70 -15.89
CA ILE A 6 8.45 0.04 -16.20
C ILE A 6 7.40 0.31 -15.25
N ILE A 7 7.72 0.30 -14.06
CA ILE A 7 6.79 0.53 -13.09
C ILE A 7 6.20 1.83 -13.24
N LEU A 8 6.95 2.76 -13.56
CA LEU A 8 6.44 3.99 -13.70
C LEU A 8 5.41 4.03 -14.69
N LEU A 9 5.55 3.32 -15.67
CA LEU A 9 4.64 3.36 -16.65
C LEU A 9 3.35 2.99 -16.14
N LEU A 10 3.29 2.11 -15.28
CA LEU A 10 2.08 1.70 -14.82
C LEU A 10 1.40 2.76 -14.07
N SER A 11 2.12 3.50 -13.43
CA SER A 11 1.49 4.40 -12.58
C SER A 11 0.77 5.47 -13.26
N PHE A 12 1.13 5.72 -14.48
CA PHE A 12 0.56 6.82 -14.98
C PHE A 12 -0.83 6.72 -15.26
N ASN A 13 -1.33 5.61 -15.28
CA ASN A 13 -2.59 5.61 -15.71
C ASN A 13 -3.48 5.99 -14.66
N LEU A 14 -3.11 6.14 -13.55
CA LEU A 14 -3.95 6.40 -12.65
C LEU A 14 -4.20 7.61 -12.45
N ALA A 15 -4.50 8.15 -12.94
CA ALA A 15 -4.86 9.30 -12.72
C ALA A 15 -4.67 9.78 -11.47
N SER A 16 -4.82 9.17 -10.65
CA SER A 16 -4.79 9.68 -9.45
C SER A 16 -3.56 9.70 -8.75
N GLN A 17 -2.93 8.73 -8.62
CA GLN A 17 -1.80 8.71 -7.85
C GLN A 17 -0.67 8.06 -8.44
N GLU A 18 0.47 8.45 -8.20
CA GLU A 18 1.65 7.78 -8.66
C GLU A 18 2.24 7.05 -7.49
N TYR A 19 2.81 5.91 -7.72
CA TYR A 19 3.43 5.18 -6.65
C TYR A 19 4.65 4.45 -7.18
N GLU A 20 5.48 4.03 -6.27
CA GLU A 20 6.68 3.31 -6.61
C GLU A 20 6.77 2.11 -5.69
N ILE A 21 7.10 0.95 -6.21
CA ILE A 21 7.23 -0.25 -5.40
C ILE A 21 8.57 -0.86 -5.70
N THR A 22 9.33 -1.18 -4.66
CA THR A 22 10.59 -1.88 -4.84
C THR A 22 10.58 -3.12 -3.98
N SER A 23 11.33 -4.12 -4.38
CA SER A 23 11.42 -5.34 -3.59
C SER A 23 12.62 -6.11 -4.07
N LYS A 24 12.93 -7.21 -3.41
CA LYS A 24 14.04 -8.01 -3.82
C LYS A 24 13.65 -8.87 -5.00
N ASN A 25 12.45 -9.39 -5.04
CA ASN A 25 12.00 -10.25 -6.12
C ASN A 25 10.66 -9.80 -6.67
N ILE A 26 10.46 -9.94 -7.97
CA ILE A 26 9.22 -9.56 -8.62
C ILE A 26 8.83 -10.66 -9.58
N GLU A 27 7.57 -11.06 -9.56
CA GLU A 27 7.09 -12.04 -10.50
C GLU A 27 5.86 -11.47 -11.18
N ILE A 28 5.83 -11.44 -12.48
CA ILE A 28 4.73 -10.91 -13.24
C ILE A 28 3.98 -12.06 -13.87
N ASP A 29 2.69 -12.19 -13.57
CA ASP A 29 1.88 -13.26 -14.10
C ASP A 29 0.95 -12.66 -15.14
N THR A 30 1.24 -12.88 -16.41
CA THR A 30 0.45 -12.23 -17.43
C THR A 30 -0.90 -12.88 -17.62
N GLU A 31 -1.06 -14.11 -17.20
CA GLU A 31 -2.35 -14.70 -17.33
C GLU A 31 -3.30 -14.24 -16.27
N LEU A 32 -2.84 -14.11 -15.06
CA LEU A 32 -3.71 -13.62 -14.00
C LEU A 32 -3.69 -12.10 -13.90
N ASN A 33 -2.83 -11.47 -14.65
CA ASN A 33 -2.71 -10.01 -14.66
C ASN A 33 -2.36 -9.51 -13.28
N THR A 34 -1.40 -10.17 -12.63
CA THR A 34 -0.97 -9.76 -11.31
C THR A 34 0.54 -9.62 -11.26
N ILE A 35 1.02 -8.85 -10.30
CA ILE A 35 2.44 -8.71 -10.05
C ILE A 35 2.65 -9.00 -8.58
N ASN A 36 3.57 -9.91 -8.28
CA ASN A 36 3.89 -10.25 -6.92
C ASN A 36 5.27 -9.75 -6.58
N TYR A 37 5.38 -9.05 -5.46
CA TYR A 37 6.64 -8.52 -4.98
C TYR A 37 6.96 -9.25 -3.68
N GLU A 38 8.19 -9.69 -3.52
CA GLU A 38 8.55 -10.41 -2.31
C GLU A 38 9.86 -9.97 -1.74
N HIS A 39 9.92 -9.94 -0.43
CA HIS A 39 11.10 -9.63 0.33
C HIS A 39 11.50 -8.15 0.25
N ASN A 40 11.48 -7.55 1.37
CA ASN A 40 11.87 -6.15 1.50
C ASN A 40 11.06 -5.27 0.56
N VAL A 41 9.75 -5.42 0.63
CA VAL A 41 8.89 -4.62 -0.22
C VAL A 41 8.73 -3.24 0.38
N VAL A 42 8.87 -2.22 -0.45
CA VAL A 42 8.66 -0.83 -0.03
C VAL A 42 7.68 -0.21 -1.00
N PHE A 43 6.60 0.31 -0.47
CA PHE A 43 5.59 0.99 -1.27
C PHE A 43 5.60 2.46 -0.90
N LYS A 44 5.64 3.32 -1.89
CA LYS A 44 5.67 4.74 -1.66
C LYS A 44 4.73 5.47 -2.58
N SER A 45 3.91 6.32 -2.05
CA SER A 45 3.12 7.24 -2.85
C SER A 45 3.08 8.54 -2.07
N ASP A 46 2.36 9.52 -2.54
CA ASP A 46 2.33 10.78 -1.83
C ASP A 46 1.69 10.65 -0.47
N ASP A 47 0.68 9.83 -0.36
CA ASP A 47 -0.07 9.75 0.87
C ASP A 47 0.15 8.48 1.67
N ILE A 48 0.79 7.49 1.12
CA ILE A 48 0.94 6.21 1.80
C ILE A 48 2.34 5.68 1.60
N PHE A 49 2.95 5.23 2.70
CA PHE A 49 4.25 4.62 2.63
C PHE A 49 4.21 3.40 3.53
N PHE A 50 4.65 2.24 3.06
CA PHE A 50 4.75 1.11 3.97
C PHE A 50 5.83 0.14 3.52
N THR A 51 6.25 -0.71 4.46
CA THR A 51 7.18 -1.79 4.16
C THR A 51 6.50 -3.08 4.50
N ALA A 52 6.74 -4.10 3.72
CA ALA A 52 6.06 -5.36 3.90
C ALA A 52 6.96 -6.51 3.46
N ASP A 53 6.51 -7.74 3.67
CA ASP A 53 7.24 -8.90 3.21
C ASP A 53 6.76 -9.32 1.84
N LYS A 54 5.48 -9.14 1.56
CA LYS A 54 4.92 -9.50 0.28
C LYS A 54 3.88 -8.50 -0.13
N LEU A 55 3.75 -8.30 -1.42
CA LEU A 55 2.73 -7.40 -1.94
C LEU A 55 2.25 -7.97 -3.26
N LYS A 56 0.93 -8.06 -3.45
CA LYS A 56 0.39 -8.51 -4.69
C LYS A 56 -0.43 -7.39 -5.30
N LEU A 57 -0.16 -7.05 -6.52
CA LEU A 57 -0.90 -6.01 -7.23
C LEU A 57 -1.80 -6.70 -8.24
N ASN A 58 -3.09 -6.42 -8.18
CA ASN A 58 -4.02 -6.93 -9.16
C ASN A 58 -4.21 -5.81 -10.16
N GLN A 59 -3.75 -6.01 -11.38
CA GLN A 59 -3.77 -4.93 -12.35
C GLN A 59 -5.13 -4.71 -12.96
N GLU A 60 -6.03 -5.68 -12.87
CA GLU A 60 -7.31 -5.46 -13.43
C GLU A 60 -8.11 -4.47 -12.63
N ASN A 61 -8.12 -4.55 -11.34
CA ASN A 61 -8.87 -3.61 -10.55
C ASN A 61 -7.99 -2.66 -9.77
N GLU A 62 -6.68 -2.71 -10.02
CA GLU A 62 -5.76 -1.81 -9.41
C GLU A 62 -5.84 -1.86 -7.90
N SER A 63 -5.82 -3.02 -7.33
CA SER A 63 -5.84 -3.15 -5.89
C SER A 63 -4.57 -3.84 -5.44
N PHE A 64 -4.19 -3.60 -4.18
CA PHE A 64 -2.99 -4.17 -3.62
C PHE A 64 -3.34 -4.91 -2.35
N ILE A 65 -2.64 -6.02 -2.10
CA ILE A 65 -2.75 -6.72 -0.83
C ILE A 65 -1.35 -6.97 -0.37
N ALA A 66 -1.04 -6.58 0.86
CA ALA A 66 0.30 -6.74 1.41
C ALA A 66 0.26 -7.50 2.72
N TYR A 67 1.34 -8.18 3.04
CA TYR A 67 1.46 -8.95 4.26
C TYR A 67 2.82 -8.69 4.90
N GLY A 68 2.86 -8.69 6.19
CA GLY A 68 4.11 -8.55 6.94
C GLY A 68 3.90 -8.85 8.39
N LEU A 69 4.98 -8.96 9.14
CA LEU A 69 4.88 -9.33 10.54
C LEU A 69 5.77 -8.40 11.37
N PRO A 70 5.42 -7.18 11.52
CA PRO A 70 4.25 -6.52 10.95
C PRO A 70 4.60 -5.69 9.74
N ILE A 71 3.60 -5.19 9.07
CA ILE A 71 3.79 -4.18 8.08
C ILE A 71 3.82 -2.89 8.85
N LYS A 72 4.76 -2.00 8.54
CA LYS A 72 4.79 -0.69 9.15
C LYS A 72 4.32 0.29 8.12
N ILE A 73 3.34 1.12 8.46
CA ILE A 73 2.72 2.00 7.51
C ILE A 73 2.62 3.42 8.04
N LYS A 74 2.69 4.37 7.13
CA LYS A 74 2.51 5.76 7.44
C LYS A 74 1.56 6.29 6.39
N PHE A 75 0.48 6.91 6.77
CA PHE A 75 -0.47 7.41 5.80
C PHE A 75 -1.01 8.77 6.22
N TYR A 76 -1.45 9.52 5.23
CA TYR A 76 -1.92 10.87 5.48
C TYR A 76 -3.44 10.84 5.58
N ASP A 77 -4.00 11.36 6.66
CA ASP A 77 -5.43 11.28 6.85
C ASP A 77 -6.15 12.55 6.44
N GLY A 78 -5.49 13.44 5.77
CA GLY A 78 -6.09 14.69 5.36
C GLY A 78 -5.64 15.84 6.24
N ILE A 79 -5.07 15.55 7.38
CA ILE A 79 -4.60 16.55 8.29
C ILE A 79 -3.16 16.28 8.66
N GLU A 80 -2.81 15.06 8.94
CA GLU A 80 -1.48 14.75 9.39
C GLU A 80 -1.12 13.34 8.98
N PHE A 81 0.13 12.97 9.11
CA PHE A 81 0.54 11.61 8.82
C PHE A 81 0.34 10.78 10.08
N ILE A 82 -0.17 9.59 9.92
CA ILE A 82 -0.43 8.69 11.01
C ILE A 82 0.44 7.47 10.81
N GLU A 83 1.06 6.99 11.87
CA GLU A 83 1.92 5.82 11.80
C GLU A 83 1.21 4.64 12.39
N GLY A 84 1.41 3.47 11.84
CA GLY A 84 0.76 2.30 12.36
C GLY A 84 1.41 1.01 11.94
N GLU A 85 0.80 -0.08 12.36
CA GLU A 85 1.25 -1.42 12.05
C GLU A 85 0.07 -2.32 11.84
N ALA A 86 0.22 -3.32 11.01
CA ALA A 86 -0.81 -4.32 10.81
C ALA A 86 -0.14 -5.52 10.17
N GLU A 87 -0.82 -6.65 10.08
CA GLU A 87 -0.21 -7.80 9.43
C GLU A 87 -0.75 -7.96 8.02
N LYS A 88 -1.82 -7.27 7.68
CA LYS A 88 -2.34 -7.33 6.33
C LYS A 88 -2.89 -5.96 5.94
N ILE A 89 -2.62 -5.54 4.73
CA ILE A 89 -3.12 -4.27 4.22
C ILE A 89 -3.75 -4.52 2.88
N GLU A 90 -4.93 -3.94 2.63
CA GLU A 90 -5.54 -3.96 1.33
C GLU A 90 -5.81 -2.53 0.92
N ILE A 91 -5.46 -2.18 -0.29
CA ILE A 91 -5.63 -0.82 -0.78
C ILE A 91 -6.32 -0.88 -2.13
N ASP A 92 -7.38 -0.11 -2.30
CA ASP A 92 -7.91 0.08 -3.63
C ASP A 92 -8.10 1.59 -3.79
N SER A 93 -8.80 2.03 -4.76
CA SER A 93 -8.83 3.46 -5.04
C SER A 93 -9.53 4.27 -3.98
N GLU A 94 -10.31 3.65 -3.14
CA GLU A 94 -11.07 4.41 -2.20
C GLU A 94 -10.84 4.06 -0.76
N VAL A 95 -10.24 2.95 -0.48
CA VAL A 95 -10.16 2.46 0.87
C VAL A 95 -8.81 1.84 1.19
N LEU A 96 -8.33 2.12 2.38
CA LEU A 96 -7.15 1.48 2.93
C LEU A 96 -7.66 0.64 4.09
N LYS A 97 -7.48 -0.67 4.03
CA LYS A 97 -7.96 -1.55 5.06
C LYS A 97 -6.81 -2.24 5.75
N LEU A 98 -6.74 -2.12 7.05
CA LEU A 98 -5.70 -2.75 7.85
C LEU A 98 -6.34 -3.86 8.64
N SER A 99 -5.69 -5.01 8.71
CA SER A 99 -6.24 -6.15 9.43
C SER A 99 -5.17 -6.87 10.21
N LYS A 100 -5.62 -7.51 11.29
CA LYS A 100 -4.78 -8.33 12.11
C LYS A 100 -3.75 -7.54 12.90
N ASN A 101 -4.00 -7.46 14.16
CA ASN A 101 -3.11 -6.79 15.10
C ASN A 101 -2.82 -5.37 14.66
N VAL A 102 -3.88 -4.61 14.42
CA VAL A 102 -3.73 -3.25 13.93
C VAL A 102 -3.48 -2.31 15.09
N SER A 103 -2.52 -1.42 14.93
CA SER A 103 -2.21 -0.43 15.94
C SER A 103 -1.81 0.84 15.22
N ILE A 104 -2.37 1.97 15.60
CA ILE A 104 -1.95 3.23 15.01
C ILE A 104 -1.76 4.24 16.12
N ILE A 105 -1.00 5.28 15.84
CA ILE A 105 -0.78 6.36 16.77
C ILE A 105 -1.25 7.63 16.10
N LYS A 106 -2.24 8.29 16.69
CA LYS A 106 -2.74 9.52 16.16
C LYS A 106 -2.83 10.54 17.27
N ALA A 107 -2.19 11.68 17.10
CA ALA A 107 -2.19 12.75 18.07
C ALA A 107 -1.74 12.24 19.42
N GLY A 108 -0.76 11.36 19.44
CA GLY A 108 -0.23 10.85 20.69
C GLY A 108 -1.03 9.73 21.32
N ASN A 109 -2.14 9.35 20.73
CA ASN A 109 -2.96 8.30 21.30
C ASN A 109 -2.79 7.02 20.50
N LYS A 110 -2.68 5.90 21.21
CA LYS A 110 -2.51 4.64 20.55
C LYS A 110 -3.85 3.96 20.42
N ILE A 111 -4.19 3.53 19.25
CA ILE A 111 -5.47 2.90 18.96
C ILE A 111 -5.20 1.52 18.43
N ASN A 112 -5.80 0.50 19.05
CA ASN A 112 -5.60 -0.88 18.63
C ASN A 112 -6.91 -1.47 18.18
N SER A 113 -6.86 -2.34 17.19
CA SER A 113 -8.05 -2.94 16.66
C SER A 113 -7.69 -4.19 15.87
N GLU A 114 -8.66 -5.03 15.57
CA GLU A 114 -8.40 -6.17 14.71
C GLU A 114 -8.60 -5.75 13.27
N ASN A 115 -9.43 -4.80 13.00
CA ASN A 115 -9.68 -4.32 11.66
C ASN A 115 -9.89 -2.83 11.68
N MET A 116 -9.38 -2.15 10.66
CA MET A 116 -9.54 -0.71 10.58
C MET A 116 -9.71 -0.34 9.13
N ILE A 117 -10.69 0.48 8.83
CA ILE A 117 -10.94 0.93 7.48
C ILE A 117 -10.76 2.43 7.43
N ILE A 118 -9.92 2.88 6.53
CA ILE A 118 -9.68 4.30 6.34
C ILE A 118 -10.17 4.65 4.97
N LYS A 119 -11.12 5.55 4.86
CA LYS A 119 -11.62 5.95 3.57
C LYS A 119 -10.72 7.02 3.02
N LEU A 120 -10.20 6.81 1.84
CA LEU A 120 -9.26 7.74 1.26
C LEU A 120 -10.01 8.84 0.55
N SER A 121 -9.57 10.04 0.80
CA SER A 121 -10.24 11.14 0.19
C SER A 121 -9.68 11.36 -1.14
N ASN A 122 -10.50 11.41 -2.13
CA ASN A 122 -9.89 11.70 -3.33
C ASN A 122 -10.53 12.81 -3.90
N ASP A 123 -11.07 13.61 -3.19
CA ASP A 123 -11.59 14.60 -3.86
C ASP A 123 -10.76 15.61 -3.91
N LYS A 124 -9.98 15.71 -4.06
CA LYS A 124 -9.26 16.60 -4.20
C LYS A 124 -9.72 17.36 -5.00
N SER A 125 -10.34 17.34 -5.35
CA SER A 125 -10.86 18.00 -6.13
C SER A 125 -11.31 18.83 -5.99
#